data_cb13bcd1704cd65021ca6dce4e7fb5cd
#
_entry.id   cb13bcd1704cd65021ca6dce4e7fb5cd
#
_cell.length_a   1.000
_cell.length_b   1.000
_cell.length_c   1.000
_cell.angle_alpha   90.00
_cell.angle_beta   90.00
_cell.angle_gamma   90.00
#
_symmetry.space_group_name_H-M   'P 1'
#
loop_
_entity.id
_entity.type
_entity.pdbx_description
1 polymer ?
#
loop_
_entity_poly.entity_id
_entity_poly.type
_entity_poly.pdbx_seq_one_letter_code
_entity_poly.pdbx_strand_id
1 'polypeptide(L)'
;QKALLKFADGKPLNTPAAVWWFLIQGANKYGFDKAALQDRADWHKDKIDSIMDMAANPQDNRQWMEADKPLQFLAWCFEFARWHRDPGTFVSHLPIGLDGSCSGLQHFSAMLRDEIGGKATNLTNSVVMQDIYQYVADAATKRMQADVPDAEGYRALWLKEGITRKVTKRSVMTTPYGVTKRSAVKYVIE
;
A
#
# COMPACT_ATOMS: atom_id res chain seq x y z
N GLN A 1 -14.39 -11.93 -5.96
CA GLN A 1 -14.19 -11.90 -7.43
C GLN A 1 -12.72 -11.64 -7.79
N LYS A 2 -12.05 -10.64 -7.20
CA LYS A 2 -10.62 -10.35 -7.47
C LYS A 2 -9.70 -11.53 -7.17
N ALA A 3 -10.03 -12.36 -6.20
CA ALA A 3 -9.25 -13.54 -5.84
C ALA A 3 -9.23 -14.63 -6.92
N LEU A 4 -10.27 -14.67 -7.74
CA LEU A 4 -10.43 -15.63 -8.83
C LEU A 4 -9.96 -15.08 -10.17
N LEU A 5 -9.55 -13.80 -10.21
CA LEU A 5 -9.11 -13.17 -11.44
C LEU A 5 -7.78 -13.78 -11.90
N LYS A 6 -7.80 -14.36 -13.09
CA LYS A 6 -6.62 -14.84 -13.80
C LYS A 6 -6.70 -14.37 -15.24
N PHE A 7 -5.56 -14.04 -15.83
CA PHE A 7 -5.49 -13.74 -17.26
C PHE A 7 -5.39 -15.03 -18.08
N ALA A 8 -6.10 -15.10 -19.21
CA ALA A 8 -6.02 -16.23 -20.13
C ALA A 8 -4.59 -16.37 -20.69
N ASP A 9 -4.00 -15.24 -21.06
CA ASP A 9 -2.62 -15.18 -21.53
C ASP A 9 -1.68 -14.93 -20.35
N GLY A 10 -0.98 -15.96 -19.92
CA GLY A 10 0.03 -15.84 -18.87
C GLY A 10 1.29 -15.11 -19.35
N LYS A 11 2.13 -14.72 -18.41
CA LYS A 11 3.44 -14.11 -18.67
C LYS A 11 4.53 -14.97 -18.01
N PRO A 12 5.59 -15.33 -18.77
CA PRO A 12 6.71 -16.07 -18.20
C PRO A 12 7.46 -15.23 -17.18
N LEU A 13 7.86 -15.84 -16.06
CA LEU A 13 8.71 -15.21 -15.06
C LEU A 13 10.20 -15.46 -15.41
N ASN A 14 10.59 -15.05 -16.61
CA ASN A 14 11.92 -15.35 -17.19
C ASN A 14 12.91 -14.18 -17.10
N THR A 15 12.54 -13.08 -16.45
CA THR A 15 13.45 -11.96 -16.19
C THR A 15 13.53 -11.65 -14.69
N PRO A 16 14.69 -11.16 -14.21
CA PRO A 16 14.81 -10.75 -12.80
C PRO A 16 13.74 -9.75 -12.37
N ALA A 17 13.36 -8.81 -13.23
CA ALA A 17 12.33 -7.83 -12.95
C ALA A 17 10.93 -8.48 -12.81
N ALA A 18 10.59 -9.44 -13.67
CA ALA A 18 9.31 -10.14 -13.59
C ALA A 18 9.20 -10.95 -12.28
N VAL A 19 10.27 -11.67 -11.92
CA VAL A 19 10.34 -12.41 -10.65
C VAL A 19 10.24 -11.44 -9.47
N TRP A 20 10.98 -10.36 -9.50
CA TRP A 20 10.99 -9.36 -8.43
C TRP A 20 9.59 -8.79 -8.17
N TRP A 21 8.86 -8.38 -9.22
CA TRP A 21 7.50 -7.91 -9.10
C TRP A 21 6.51 -8.99 -8.64
N PHE A 22 6.70 -10.23 -9.06
CA PHE A 22 5.90 -11.36 -8.61
C PHE A 22 6.07 -11.61 -7.11
N LEU A 23 7.29 -11.55 -6.59
CA LEU A 23 7.59 -11.70 -5.16
C LEU A 23 7.00 -10.57 -4.32
N ILE A 24 7.13 -9.32 -4.78
CA ILE A 24 6.51 -8.14 -4.14
C ILE A 24 4.99 -8.32 -4.02
N GLN A 25 4.33 -8.92 -4.99
CA GLN A 25 2.88 -9.13 -4.91
C GLN A 25 2.46 -10.05 -3.78
N GLY A 26 3.25 -11.07 -3.45
CA GLY A 26 3.01 -11.92 -2.28
C GLY A 26 3.01 -11.12 -0.98
N ALA A 27 4.08 -10.36 -0.75
CA ALA A 27 4.21 -9.48 0.41
C ALA A 27 3.06 -8.45 0.50
N ASN A 28 2.70 -7.80 -0.63
CA ASN A 28 1.60 -6.84 -0.70
C ASN A 28 0.22 -7.47 -0.39
N LYS A 29 0.00 -8.73 -0.79
CA LYS A 29 -1.25 -9.43 -0.53
C LYS A 29 -1.34 -9.91 0.92
N TYR A 30 -0.21 -10.24 1.51
CA TYR A 30 -0.12 -10.59 2.92
C TYR A 30 -0.40 -9.40 3.84
N GLY A 31 -0.03 -8.18 3.44
CA GLY A 31 -0.19 -6.94 4.23
C GLY A 31 1.14 -6.22 4.50
N PHE A 32 2.25 -6.72 3.95
CA PHE A 32 3.57 -6.10 4.07
C PHE A 32 3.82 -5.05 2.97
N ASP A 33 2.80 -4.22 2.68
CA ASP A 33 2.77 -3.30 1.55
C ASP A 33 3.32 -1.89 1.85
N LYS A 34 3.79 -1.64 3.08
CA LYS A 34 4.34 -0.34 3.50
C LYS A 34 5.87 -0.31 3.59
N ALA A 35 6.51 -1.47 3.56
CA ALA A 35 7.96 -1.58 3.59
C ALA A 35 8.61 -1.10 2.27
N ALA A 36 9.93 -0.94 2.25
CA ALA A 36 10.67 -0.67 1.02
C ALA A 36 10.49 -1.80 0.01
N LEU A 37 10.60 -1.50 -1.28
CA LEU A 37 10.35 -2.49 -2.35
C LEU A 37 11.27 -3.71 -2.23
N GLN A 38 12.53 -3.49 -1.86
CA GLN A 38 13.49 -4.59 -1.68
C GLN A 38 13.09 -5.50 -0.52
N ASP A 39 12.67 -4.93 0.63
CA ASP A 39 12.22 -5.70 1.79
C ASP A 39 10.99 -6.55 1.46
N ARG A 40 10.08 -6.01 0.63
CA ARG A 40 8.92 -6.78 0.14
C ARG A 40 9.34 -7.91 -0.80
N ALA A 41 10.32 -7.68 -1.66
CA ALA A 41 10.83 -8.73 -2.54
C ALA A 41 11.51 -9.85 -1.74
N ASP A 42 12.18 -9.50 -0.64
CA ASP A 42 12.90 -10.43 0.23
C ASP A 42 12.02 -11.10 1.29
N TRP A 43 10.80 -10.60 1.52
CA TRP A 43 9.87 -11.04 2.55
C TRP A 43 9.58 -12.54 2.56
N HIS A 44 9.63 -13.19 1.39
CA HIS A 44 9.34 -14.63 1.27
C HIS A 44 10.48 -15.54 1.76
N LYS A 45 11.73 -15.05 1.85
CA LYS A 45 12.94 -15.87 2.02
C LYS A 45 12.93 -16.75 3.27
N ASP A 46 12.41 -16.23 4.38
CA ASP A 46 12.28 -16.93 5.66
C ASP A 46 10.94 -17.66 5.82
N LYS A 47 10.10 -17.68 4.80
CA LYS A 47 8.73 -18.21 4.81
C LYS A 47 8.46 -19.27 3.73
N ILE A 48 9.48 -19.69 3.02
CA ILE A 48 9.34 -20.60 1.87
C ILE A 48 8.57 -21.87 2.28
N ASP A 49 9.01 -22.52 3.36
CA ASP A 49 8.38 -23.78 3.81
C ASP A 49 6.90 -23.58 4.18
N SER A 50 6.58 -22.50 4.88
CA SER A 50 5.19 -22.16 5.22
C SER A 50 4.34 -21.85 3.99
N ILE A 51 4.90 -21.11 3.00
CA ILE A 51 4.21 -20.80 1.74
C ILE A 51 3.96 -22.09 0.94
N MET A 52 4.95 -22.98 0.89
CA MET A 52 4.82 -24.27 0.20
C MET A 52 3.79 -25.17 0.85
N ASP A 53 3.74 -25.19 2.19
CA ASP A 53 2.75 -25.99 2.94
C ASP A 53 1.34 -25.40 2.80
N MET A 54 1.15 -24.08 2.91
CA MET A 54 -0.13 -23.44 2.61
C MET A 54 -0.64 -23.74 1.20
N ALA A 55 0.27 -23.86 0.23
CA ALA A 55 -0.09 -24.20 -1.14
C ALA A 55 -0.45 -25.69 -1.30
N ALA A 56 0.19 -26.58 -0.54
CA ALA A 56 -0.06 -28.02 -0.58
C ALA A 56 -1.30 -28.42 0.23
N ASN A 57 -1.45 -27.85 1.42
CA ASN A 57 -2.45 -28.22 2.42
C ASN A 57 -3.29 -27.02 2.90
N PRO A 58 -4.00 -26.28 2.01
CA PRO A 58 -4.63 -25.01 2.36
C PRO A 58 -5.79 -25.12 3.35
N GLN A 59 -6.33 -26.31 3.58
CA GLN A 59 -7.39 -26.55 4.56
C GLN A 59 -6.83 -26.82 5.96
N ASP A 60 -5.67 -27.45 6.04
CA ASP A 60 -5.00 -27.79 7.29
C ASP A 60 -4.11 -26.65 7.77
N ASN A 61 -3.30 -26.07 6.88
CA ASN A 61 -2.53 -24.86 7.16
C ASN A 61 -3.30 -23.61 6.68
N ARG A 62 -3.95 -22.94 7.62
CA ARG A 62 -4.80 -21.77 7.35
C ARG A 62 -4.11 -20.42 7.61
N GLN A 63 -2.79 -20.37 7.76
CA GLN A 63 -2.05 -19.12 7.97
C GLN A 63 -2.29 -18.08 6.86
N TRP A 64 -2.64 -18.52 5.65
CA TRP A 64 -3.03 -17.61 4.57
C TRP A 64 -4.27 -16.74 4.89
N MET A 65 -5.11 -17.15 5.86
CA MET A 65 -6.29 -16.38 6.29
C MET A 65 -5.92 -15.15 7.11
N GLU A 66 -4.71 -15.08 7.65
CA GLU A 66 -4.18 -13.94 8.40
C GLU A 66 -3.75 -12.76 7.48
N ALA A 67 -3.65 -13.03 6.18
CA ALA A 67 -3.27 -12.02 5.20
C ALA A 67 -4.36 -10.95 5.03
N ASP A 68 -3.99 -9.71 4.73
CA ASP A 68 -4.92 -8.62 4.39
C ASP A 68 -5.88 -8.97 3.24
N LYS A 69 -5.41 -9.81 2.31
CA LYS A 69 -6.17 -10.28 1.15
C LYS A 69 -6.09 -11.80 1.05
N PRO A 70 -6.74 -12.55 1.96
CA PRO A 70 -6.49 -13.97 2.16
C PRO A 70 -6.53 -14.82 0.89
N LEU A 71 -7.63 -14.77 0.14
CA LEU A 71 -7.79 -15.59 -1.07
C LEU A 71 -6.84 -15.17 -2.21
N GLN A 72 -6.48 -13.89 -2.29
CA GLN A 72 -5.49 -13.44 -3.27
C GLN A 72 -4.08 -13.89 -2.89
N PHE A 73 -3.79 -13.90 -1.58
CA PHE A 73 -2.52 -14.41 -1.07
C PHE A 73 -2.42 -15.92 -1.28
N LEU A 74 -3.47 -16.70 -0.99
CA LEU A 74 -3.49 -18.13 -1.26
C LEU A 74 -3.30 -18.43 -2.77
N ALA A 75 -3.95 -17.67 -3.65
CA ALA A 75 -3.75 -17.80 -5.09
C ALA A 75 -2.30 -17.55 -5.49
N TRP A 76 -1.64 -16.59 -4.85
CA TRP A 76 -0.21 -16.34 -5.03
C TRP A 76 0.64 -17.49 -4.46
N CYS A 77 0.31 -18.07 -3.30
CA CYS A 77 1.01 -19.24 -2.75
C CYS A 77 1.00 -20.42 -3.73
N PHE A 78 -0.13 -20.69 -4.40
CA PHE A 78 -0.22 -21.74 -5.42
C PHE A 78 0.72 -21.49 -6.60
N GLU A 79 0.80 -20.26 -7.08
CA GLU A 79 1.71 -19.92 -8.19
C GLU A 79 3.17 -19.88 -7.73
N PHE A 80 3.44 -19.39 -6.51
CA PHE A 80 4.77 -19.42 -5.92
C PHE A 80 5.30 -20.85 -5.83
N ALA A 81 4.48 -21.80 -5.34
CA ALA A 81 4.88 -23.19 -5.23
C ALA A 81 5.20 -23.83 -6.59
N ARG A 82 4.48 -23.44 -7.65
CA ARG A 82 4.77 -23.90 -9.02
C ARG A 82 6.06 -23.29 -9.54
N TRP A 83 6.19 -21.97 -9.41
CA TRP A 83 7.40 -21.26 -9.82
C TRP A 83 8.64 -21.77 -9.08
N HIS A 84 8.54 -22.01 -7.78
CA HIS A 84 9.67 -22.48 -6.96
C HIS A 84 10.17 -23.88 -7.39
N ARG A 85 9.25 -24.73 -7.87
CA ARG A 85 9.61 -26.07 -8.39
C ARG A 85 10.27 -26.02 -9.78
N ASP A 86 9.80 -25.11 -10.64
CA ASP A 86 10.29 -24.97 -12.01
C ASP A 86 10.32 -23.49 -12.44
N PRO A 87 11.36 -22.76 -12.00
CA PRO A 87 11.49 -21.34 -12.35
C PRO A 87 11.71 -21.09 -13.84
N GLY A 88 12.25 -22.06 -14.57
CA GLY A 88 12.66 -21.88 -15.96
C GLY A 88 11.51 -21.84 -16.97
N THR A 89 10.44 -22.56 -16.71
CA THR A 89 9.30 -22.68 -17.62
C THR A 89 8.00 -22.08 -17.09
N PHE A 90 8.02 -21.57 -15.85
CA PHE A 90 6.82 -21.09 -15.20
C PHE A 90 6.19 -19.85 -15.89
N VAL A 91 4.89 -19.94 -16.10
CA VAL A 91 4.06 -18.86 -16.63
C VAL A 91 3.04 -18.46 -15.58
N SER A 92 3.10 -17.20 -15.13
CA SER A 92 2.13 -16.66 -14.18
C SER A 92 0.90 -16.10 -14.89
N HIS A 93 -0.26 -16.38 -14.32
CA HIS A 93 -1.55 -15.84 -14.76
C HIS A 93 -2.14 -14.84 -13.75
N LEU A 94 -1.43 -14.55 -12.66
CA LEU A 94 -1.90 -13.61 -11.65
C LEU A 94 -1.67 -12.15 -12.07
N PRO A 95 -2.67 -11.27 -11.83
CA PRO A 95 -2.49 -9.85 -12.07
C PRO A 95 -1.52 -9.23 -11.07
N ILE A 96 -0.64 -8.36 -11.57
CA ILE A 96 0.18 -7.47 -10.75
C ILE A 96 -0.67 -6.27 -10.37
N GLY A 97 -0.97 -6.14 -9.08
CA GLY A 97 -1.71 -5.00 -8.54
C GLY A 97 -0.77 -3.81 -8.34
N LEU A 98 -1.07 -2.70 -9.01
CA LEU A 98 -0.44 -1.40 -8.79
C LEU A 98 -1.52 -0.43 -8.31
N ASP A 99 -1.17 0.44 -7.36
CA ASP A 99 -2.09 1.43 -6.81
C ASP A 99 -1.41 2.80 -6.70
N GLY A 100 -2.18 3.86 -6.88
CA GLY A 100 -1.70 5.24 -6.77
C GLY A 100 -1.72 5.72 -5.32
N SER A 101 -0.71 6.51 -4.94
CA SER A 101 -0.68 7.21 -3.67
C SER A 101 -1.42 8.54 -3.80
N CYS A 102 -2.75 8.57 -3.57
CA CYS A 102 -3.58 9.78 -3.72
C CYS A 102 -3.61 10.31 -5.16
N SER A 103 -4.28 9.57 -6.05
CA SER A 103 -4.31 9.85 -7.49
C SER A 103 -4.75 11.28 -7.86
N GLY A 104 -5.68 11.88 -7.12
CA GLY A 104 -6.08 13.28 -7.34
C GLY A 104 -4.92 14.26 -7.18
N LEU A 105 -4.13 14.14 -6.11
CA LEU A 105 -2.95 14.97 -5.91
C LEU A 105 -1.83 14.63 -6.91
N GLN A 106 -1.69 13.37 -7.30
CA GLN A 106 -0.74 12.99 -8.37
C GLN A 106 -1.07 13.71 -9.68
N HIS A 107 -2.34 13.74 -10.08
CA HIS A 107 -2.77 14.45 -11.28
C HIS A 107 -2.51 15.96 -11.19
N PHE A 108 -2.85 16.59 -10.07
CA PHE A 108 -2.56 18.02 -9.88
C PHE A 108 -1.06 18.30 -9.91
N SER A 109 -0.26 17.51 -9.20
CA SER A 109 1.19 17.69 -9.19
C SER A 109 1.79 17.54 -10.60
N ALA A 110 1.29 16.57 -11.39
CA ALA A 110 1.72 16.40 -12.78
C ALA A 110 1.36 17.62 -13.64
N MET A 111 0.10 18.07 -13.58
CA MET A 111 -0.38 19.21 -14.37
C MET A 111 0.32 20.53 -14.01
N LEU A 112 0.57 20.76 -12.73
CA LEU A 112 1.20 21.96 -12.21
C LEU A 112 2.74 21.88 -12.21
N ARG A 113 3.32 20.74 -12.55
CA ARG A 113 4.76 20.46 -12.44
C ARG A 113 5.28 20.70 -11.02
N ASP A 114 4.46 20.36 -10.02
CA ASP A 114 4.79 20.48 -8.60
C ASP A 114 5.64 19.29 -8.17
N GLU A 115 6.94 19.49 -8.00
CA GLU A 115 7.89 18.47 -7.58
C GLU A 115 7.66 18.02 -6.13
N ILE A 116 7.23 18.92 -5.26
CA ILE A 116 6.99 18.62 -3.83
C ILE A 116 5.79 17.68 -3.71
N GLY A 117 4.68 18.03 -4.32
CA GLY A 117 3.48 17.17 -4.35
C GLY A 117 3.73 15.87 -5.11
N GLY A 118 4.48 15.91 -6.20
CA GLY A 118 4.88 14.73 -6.96
C GLY A 118 5.70 13.76 -6.12
N LYS A 119 6.68 14.24 -5.36
CA LYS A 119 7.47 13.43 -4.44
C LYS A 119 6.61 12.87 -3.31
N ALA A 120 5.80 13.69 -2.65
CA ALA A 120 4.95 13.30 -1.52
C ALA A 120 3.89 12.25 -1.88
N THR A 121 3.54 12.15 -3.17
CA THR A 121 2.56 11.19 -3.70
C THR A 121 3.19 10.04 -4.51
N ASN A 122 4.50 9.85 -4.43
CA ASN A 122 5.25 8.81 -5.17
C ASN A 122 5.07 8.87 -6.71
N LEU A 123 4.83 10.06 -7.25
CA LEU A 123 4.76 10.28 -8.70
C LEU A 123 6.17 10.39 -9.30
N THR A 124 7.12 10.96 -8.54
CA THR A 124 8.52 11.03 -8.91
C THR A 124 9.31 9.89 -8.27
N ASN A 125 10.43 9.52 -8.90
CA ASN A 125 11.26 8.42 -8.41
C ASN A 125 11.84 8.76 -7.03
N SER A 126 11.66 7.85 -6.07
CA SER A 126 12.19 7.95 -4.71
C SER A 126 12.58 6.57 -4.21
N VAL A 127 13.72 6.47 -3.53
CA VAL A 127 14.19 5.23 -2.89
C VAL A 127 13.26 4.81 -1.74
N VAL A 128 12.72 5.81 -1.02
CA VAL A 128 11.81 5.58 0.12
C VAL A 128 10.40 5.98 -0.29
N MET A 129 9.46 5.06 -0.05
CA MET A 129 8.05 5.34 -0.28
C MET A 129 7.58 6.49 0.61
N GLN A 130 6.93 7.48 0.00
CA GLN A 130 6.38 8.65 0.67
C GLN A 130 4.92 8.42 1.04
N ASP A 131 4.46 9.07 2.10
CA ASP A 131 3.07 9.06 2.55
C ASP A 131 2.56 10.48 2.75
N ILE A 132 1.84 11.00 1.76
CA ILE A 132 1.27 12.35 1.80
C ILE A 132 0.33 12.55 3.00
N TYR A 133 -0.35 11.50 3.45
CA TYR A 133 -1.27 11.61 4.58
C TYR A 133 -0.52 11.80 5.89
N GLN A 134 0.59 11.09 6.07
CA GLN A 134 1.48 11.28 7.22
C GLN A 134 2.16 12.65 7.15
N TYR A 135 2.63 13.05 5.96
CA TYR A 135 3.21 14.38 5.77
C TYR A 135 2.26 15.51 6.21
N VAL A 136 0.96 15.42 5.86
CA VAL A 136 -0.05 16.40 6.28
C VAL A 136 -0.32 16.32 7.78
N ALA A 137 -0.32 15.12 8.37
CA ALA A 137 -0.47 14.94 9.83
C ALA A 137 0.67 15.62 10.60
N ASP A 138 1.91 15.42 10.14
CA ASP A 138 3.11 16.04 10.74
C ASP A 138 3.09 17.56 10.58
N ALA A 139 2.70 18.07 9.41
CA ALA A 139 2.56 19.49 9.17
C ALA A 139 1.47 20.14 10.05
N ALA A 140 0.33 19.46 10.22
CA ALA A 140 -0.74 19.90 11.11
C ALA A 140 -0.29 19.92 12.57
N THR A 141 0.42 18.89 13.01
CA THR A 141 1.01 18.83 14.37
C THR A 141 1.98 19.98 14.61
N LYS A 142 2.91 20.22 13.66
CA LYS A 142 3.85 21.37 13.75
C LYS A 142 3.09 22.70 13.80
N ARG A 143 2.04 22.86 13.02
CA ARG A 143 1.21 24.05 13.02
C ARG A 143 0.52 24.26 14.37
N MET A 144 0.04 23.20 15.00
CA MET A 144 -0.58 23.27 16.33
C MET A 144 0.44 23.50 17.45
N GLN A 145 1.68 23.08 17.29
CA GLN A 145 2.77 23.38 18.25
C GLN A 145 3.22 24.85 18.19
N ALA A 146 3.07 25.51 17.02
CA ALA A 146 3.34 26.91 16.91
C ALA A 146 2.32 27.73 17.71
N ASP A 147 2.69 28.96 18.07
CA ASP A 147 1.80 29.87 18.80
C ASP A 147 0.70 30.39 17.86
N VAL A 148 -0.41 29.64 17.80
CA VAL A 148 -1.58 29.96 16.99
C VAL A 148 -2.75 30.24 17.93
N PRO A 149 -3.58 31.26 17.70
CA PRO A 149 -4.75 31.54 18.53
C PRO A 149 -5.64 30.29 18.68
N ASP A 150 -5.94 29.94 19.91
CA ASP A 150 -6.77 28.78 20.29
C ASP A 150 -7.90 29.27 21.21
N ALA A 151 -8.89 29.92 20.62
CA ALA A 151 -9.98 30.54 21.34
C ALA A 151 -10.84 29.52 22.14
N GLU A 152 -10.83 28.27 21.71
CA GLU A 152 -11.66 27.20 22.30
C GLU A 152 -10.86 26.21 23.17
N GLY A 153 -9.53 26.35 23.21
CA GLY A 153 -8.66 25.51 24.09
C GLY A 153 -8.48 24.05 23.63
N TYR A 154 -8.86 23.71 22.40
CA TYR A 154 -8.76 22.33 21.91
C TYR A 154 -7.37 21.92 21.44
N ARG A 155 -6.44 22.85 21.27
CA ARG A 155 -5.07 22.58 20.82
C ARG A 155 -4.34 21.58 21.69
N ALA A 156 -4.38 21.77 23.01
CA ALA A 156 -3.73 20.89 23.96
C ALA A 156 -4.29 19.46 23.89
N LEU A 157 -5.60 19.31 23.68
CA LEU A 157 -6.25 18.01 23.51
C LEU A 157 -5.76 17.32 22.24
N TRP A 158 -5.74 18.02 21.10
CA TRP A 158 -5.25 17.47 19.83
C TRP A 158 -3.77 17.09 19.88
N LEU A 159 -2.93 17.87 20.56
CA LEU A 159 -1.52 17.54 20.74
C LEU A 159 -1.32 16.34 21.66
N LYS A 160 -2.19 16.15 22.65
CA LYS A 160 -2.18 14.98 23.53
C LYS A 160 -2.63 13.72 22.82
N GLU A 161 -3.74 13.76 22.10
CA GLU A 161 -4.30 12.60 21.36
C GLU A 161 -3.48 12.26 20.11
N GLY A 162 -2.83 13.25 19.51
CA GLY A 162 -2.02 13.14 18.30
C GLY A 162 -2.82 13.20 17.01
N ILE A 163 -2.30 13.94 16.04
CA ILE A 163 -2.86 13.99 14.69
C ILE A 163 -2.23 12.87 13.86
N THR A 164 -2.98 11.81 13.68
CA THR A 164 -2.49 10.61 12.99
C THR A 164 -2.79 10.64 11.48
N ARG A 165 -2.08 9.82 10.73
CA ARG A 165 -2.37 9.51 9.33
C ARG A 165 -3.86 9.17 9.10
N LYS A 166 -4.49 8.45 10.01
CA LYS A 166 -5.90 8.04 9.90
C LYS A 166 -6.83 9.26 9.89
N VAL A 167 -6.57 10.22 10.76
CA VAL A 167 -7.34 11.48 10.87
C VAL A 167 -7.26 12.29 9.58
N THR A 168 -6.07 12.42 9.00
CA THR A 168 -5.85 13.29 7.83
C THR A 168 -6.26 12.63 6.50
N LYS A 169 -6.19 11.30 6.40
CA LYS A 169 -6.31 10.57 5.13
C LYS A 169 -7.55 10.93 4.33
N ARG A 170 -8.72 10.90 4.93
CA ARG A 170 -9.99 11.11 4.21
C ARG A 170 -10.13 12.54 3.70
N SER A 171 -9.76 13.52 4.52
CA SER A 171 -9.77 14.93 4.14
C SER A 171 -8.77 15.24 3.01
N VAL A 172 -7.54 14.78 3.14
CA VAL A 172 -6.50 14.97 2.11
C VAL A 172 -6.89 14.28 0.80
N MET A 173 -7.41 13.06 0.86
CA MET A 173 -7.81 12.29 -0.33
C MET A 173 -8.95 12.96 -1.11
N THR A 174 -9.83 13.69 -0.43
CA THR A 174 -11.00 14.35 -1.05
C THR A 174 -10.76 15.82 -1.41
N THR A 175 -9.68 16.43 -0.93
CA THR A 175 -9.32 17.83 -1.24
C THR A 175 -9.23 18.11 -2.74
N PRO A 176 -8.57 17.29 -3.57
CA PRO A 176 -8.50 17.52 -5.01
C PRO A 176 -9.85 17.49 -5.71
N TYR A 177 -10.86 16.95 -5.08
CA TYR A 177 -12.24 16.83 -5.60
C TYR A 177 -13.18 17.87 -5.01
N GLY A 178 -12.64 18.93 -4.38
CA GLY A 178 -13.45 20.05 -3.88
C GLY A 178 -14.22 19.75 -2.60
N VAL A 179 -13.63 18.97 -1.67
CA VAL A 179 -14.26 18.75 -0.35
C VAL A 179 -14.57 20.06 0.36
N THR A 180 -15.78 20.19 0.89
CA THR A 180 -16.16 21.36 1.69
C THR A 180 -15.59 21.28 3.09
N LYS A 181 -15.36 22.46 3.74
CA LYS A 181 -14.91 22.51 5.14
C LYS A 181 -15.83 21.67 6.05
N ARG A 182 -17.15 21.76 5.86
CA ARG A 182 -18.14 20.99 6.64
C ARG A 182 -17.93 19.47 6.48
N SER A 183 -17.71 19.00 5.26
CA SER A 183 -17.44 17.57 5.02
C SER A 183 -16.12 17.13 5.60
N ALA A 184 -15.06 17.97 5.50
CA ALA A 184 -13.76 17.66 6.08
C ALA A 184 -13.85 17.52 7.62
N VAL A 185 -14.57 18.41 8.31
CA VAL A 185 -14.83 18.31 9.76
C VAL A 185 -15.52 16.99 10.09
N LYS A 186 -16.55 16.62 9.34
CA LYS A 186 -17.26 15.35 9.54
C LYS A 186 -16.34 14.14 9.42
N TYR A 187 -15.41 14.15 8.47
CA TYR A 187 -14.43 13.05 8.28
C TYR A 187 -13.42 12.91 9.42
N VAL A 188 -13.21 13.95 10.20
CA VAL A 188 -12.33 13.92 11.38
C VAL A 188 -13.06 13.34 12.60
N ILE A 189 -14.38 13.52 12.67
CA ILE A 189 -15.22 13.05 13.79
C ILE A 189 -15.58 11.56 13.65
N GLU A 190 -15.76 11.07 12.42
CA GLU A 190 -16.03 9.66 12.10
C GLU A 190 -14.76 8.79 12.16
#